data_1629300987b21672f05cd0b6dd68decb
#
_entry.id   1629300987b21672f05cd0b6dd68decb
#
_cell.length_a   1.000
_cell.length_b   1.000
_cell.length_c   1.000
_cell.angle_alpha   90.00
_cell.angle_beta   90.00
_cell.angle_gamma   90.00
#
_symmetry.space_group_name_H-M   'P 1'
#
loop_
_entity.id
_entity.type
_entity.pdbx_description
1 polymer ?
#
loop_
_entity_poly.entity_id
_entity_poly.type
_entity_poly.pdbx_seq_one_letter_code
_entity_poly.pdbx_strand_id
1 'polypeptide(L)'
;MQRVTAVVVISLGACLLMLQAQQAVDNRSLAEVLSQNIPLGVENKQAVLPSFDPAGRRSSVMTADVVRRVDEERLYAEGFVFEQFSIDPKRNMRIALPTAFYNMKTSTLRSTQRGRVSLKDMQIEGDSLIFDTTTNRGLMEGNIRTVIFDTRAKRSE
;
A
#
# COMPACT_ATOMS: atom_id res chain seq x y z
N MET A 1 9.52 60.42 -48.84
CA MET A 1 9.03 59.04 -48.94
C MET A 1 9.71 58.21 -47.88
N GLN A 2 9.08 58.05 -46.75
CA GLN A 2 9.63 57.35 -45.59
C GLN A 2 8.88 56.00 -45.47
N ARG A 3 9.56 54.90 -45.72
CA ARG A 3 8.99 53.56 -45.57
C ARG A 3 9.07 53.11 -44.12
N VAL A 4 7.92 52.97 -43.48
CA VAL A 4 7.79 52.40 -42.14
C VAL A 4 7.77 50.88 -42.31
N THR A 5 8.83 50.24 -41.84
CA THR A 5 8.92 48.78 -41.76
C THR A 5 8.36 48.36 -40.38
N ALA A 6 7.16 47.80 -40.37
CA ALA A 6 6.59 47.22 -39.12
C ALA A 6 7.26 45.87 -38.85
N VAL A 7 7.97 45.79 -37.77
CA VAL A 7 8.51 44.52 -37.23
C VAL A 7 7.43 43.88 -36.37
N VAL A 8 6.83 42.79 -36.84
CA VAL A 8 5.92 41.95 -36.08
C VAL A 8 6.78 40.98 -35.24
N VAL A 9 6.96 41.27 -33.97
CA VAL A 9 7.53 40.32 -33.02
C VAL A 9 6.40 39.45 -32.51
N ILE A 10 6.26 38.25 -33.07
CA ILE A 10 5.36 37.23 -32.57
C ILE A 10 6.05 36.60 -31.36
N SER A 11 5.56 36.91 -30.16
CA SER A 11 6.04 36.32 -28.92
C SER A 11 5.65 34.84 -28.82
N LEU A 12 6.60 33.96 -29.11
CA LEU A 12 6.50 32.50 -28.93
C LEU A 12 6.55 32.08 -27.44
N GLY A 13 6.27 33.00 -26.52
CA GLY A 13 6.41 32.76 -25.08
C GLY A 13 5.19 32.19 -24.36
N ALA A 14 4.03 32.11 -25.01
CA ALA A 14 2.78 31.73 -24.32
C ALA A 14 2.42 30.25 -24.38
N CYS A 15 3.12 29.42 -25.14
CA CYS A 15 2.77 28.00 -25.33
C CYS A 15 3.53 27.01 -24.42
N LEU A 16 4.51 27.52 -23.63
CA LEU A 16 5.35 26.64 -22.77
C LEU A 16 4.87 26.57 -21.31
N LEU A 17 3.76 27.24 -20.98
CA LEU A 17 3.22 27.28 -19.61
C LEU A 17 2.05 26.33 -19.35
N MET A 18 1.61 25.57 -20.35
CA MET A 18 0.45 24.65 -20.22
C MET A 18 0.82 23.16 -20.11
N LEU A 19 2.10 22.80 -20.01
CA LEU A 19 2.53 21.40 -19.90
C LEU A 19 3.10 21.03 -18.54
N GLN A 20 2.86 21.82 -17.52
CA GLN A 20 3.10 21.42 -16.13
C GLN A 20 1.77 21.14 -15.44
N ALA A 21 0.94 20.30 -16.03
CA ALA A 21 0.09 19.44 -15.25
C ALA A 21 1.04 18.44 -14.56
N GLN A 22 1.67 18.89 -13.48
CA GLN A 22 2.34 18.03 -12.55
C GLN A 22 1.32 16.97 -12.15
N GLN A 23 1.54 15.75 -12.62
CA GLN A 23 1.02 14.57 -11.95
C GLN A 23 1.56 14.68 -10.53
N ALA A 24 0.73 15.15 -9.62
CA ALA A 24 0.98 15.06 -8.20
C ALA A 24 1.11 13.56 -7.94
N VAL A 25 2.33 13.09 -7.84
CA VAL A 25 2.62 11.71 -7.44
C VAL A 25 1.99 11.58 -6.06
N ASP A 26 0.98 10.74 -5.99
CA ASP A 26 0.18 10.56 -4.79
C ASP A 26 1.03 9.85 -3.71
N ASN A 27 1.82 10.64 -3.00
CA ASN A 27 2.69 10.23 -1.90
C ASN A 27 1.90 9.98 -0.61
N ARG A 28 0.58 9.80 -0.71
CA ARG A 28 -0.26 9.58 0.46
C ARG A 28 0.13 8.28 1.16
N SER A 29 0.31 8.37 2.45
CA SER A 29 0.51 7.19 3.30
C SER A 29 -0.75 6.31 3.26
N LEU A 30 -0.59 5.01 3.53
CA LEU A 30 -1.74 4.10 3.67
C LEU A 30 -2.78 4.66 4.65
N ALA A 31 -2.34 5.29 5.73
CA ALA A 31 -3.20 5.92 6.73
C ALA A 31 -4.06 7.06 6.15
N GLU A 32 -3.50 7.90 5.28
CA GLU A 32 -4.25 8.98 4.62
C GLU A 32 -5.26 8.43 3.63
N VAL A 33 -4.89 7.44 2.83
CA VAL A 33 -5.81 6.77 1.89
C VAL A 33 -6.98 6.16 2.66
N LEU A 34 -6.72 5.49 3.77
CA LEU A 34 -7.75 4.87 4.61
C LEU A 34 -8.67 5.91 5.25
N SER A 35 -8.12 6.99 5.80
CA SER A 35 -8.91 8.03 6.47
C SER A 35 -9.85 8.77 5.53
N GLN A 36 -9.45 8.95 4.27
CA GLN A 36 -10.25 9.64 3.26
C GLN A 36 -11.33 8.75 2.63
N ASN A 37 -11.08 7.45 2.52
CA ASN A 37 -11.97 6.53 1.81
C ASN A 37 -12.91 5.74 2.73
N ILE A 38 -12.65 5.70 4.06
CA ILE A 38 -13.47 4.96 5.02
C ILE A 38 -14.07 5.94 6.03
N PRO A 39 -15.34 6.34 5.87
CA PRO A 39 -16.04 7.19 6.82
C PRO A 39 -16.17 6.54 8.20
N LEU A 40 -16.19 7.36 9.26
CA LEU A 40 -16.36 6.90 10.62
C LEU A 40 -17.71 6.18 10.81
N GLY A 41 -17.68 4.99 11.42
CA GLY A 41 -18.87 4.22 11.77
C GLY A 41 -19.58 3.56 10.59
N VAL A 42 -19.11 3.75 9.36
CA VAL A 42 -19.67 3.11 8.17
C VAL A 42 -18.93 1.80 7.89
N GLU A 43 -19.71 0.75 7.64
CA GLU A 43 -19.20 -0.54 7.20
C GLU A 43 -19.06 -0.55 5.68
N ASN A 44 -17.86 -0.84 5.20
CA ASN A 44 -17.55 -1.00 3.78
C ASN A 44 -17.26 -2.46 3.51
N LYS A 45 -17.90 -3.02 2.48
CA LYS A 45 -17.72 -4.42 2.06
C LYS A 45 -16.83 -4.50 0.83
N GLN A 46 -16.07 -5.60 0.73
CA GLN A 46 -15.20 -5.88 -0.42
C GLN A 46 -14.21 -4.71 -0.70
N ALA A 47 -13.62 -4.16 0.37
CA ALA A 47 -12.70 -3.05 0.25
C ALA A 47 -11.40 -3.46 -0.48
N VAL A 48 -10.96 -2.63 -1.43
CA VAL A 48 -9.67 -2.78 -2.12
C VAL A 48 -8.99 -1.42 -2.14
N LEU A 49 -7.88 -1.29 -1.45
CA LEU A 49 -7.18 -0.03 -1.24
C LEU A 49 -5.71 -0.17 -1.69
N PRO A 50 -5.40 0.22 -2.92
CA PRO A 50 -4.02 0.24 -3.42
C PRO A 50 -3.28 1.47 -2.91
N SER A 51 -1.98 1.31 -2.68
CA SER A 51 -1.03 2.41 -2.46
C SER A 51 0.06 2.39 -3.53
N PHE A 52 0.59 3.56 -3.84
CA PHE A 52 1.58 3.73 -4.90
C PHE A 52 2.83 4.40 -4.32
N ASP A 53 3.98 4.10 -4.90
CA ASP A 53 5.23 4.79 -4.60
C ASP A 53 5.33 6.11 -5.38
N PRO A 54 6.31 6.98 -5.07
CA PRO A 54 6.52 8.24 -5.79
C PRO A 54 6.72 8.11 -7.30
N ALA A 55 7.07 6.93 -7.79
CA ALA A 55 7.22 6.64 -9.22
C ALA A 55 5.90 6.13 -9.86
N GLY A 56 4.78 6.14 -9.10
CA GLY A 56 3.47 5.67 -9.57
C GLY A 56 3.34 4.15 -9.65
N ARG A 57 4.29 3.39 -9.10
CA ARG A 57 4.21 1.92 -9.06
C ARG A 57 3.44 1.48 -7.83
N ARG A 58 2.62 0.46 -7.97
CA ARG A 58 1.90 -0.12 -6.82
C ARG A 58 2.90 -0.61 -5.77
N SER A 59 2.87 -0.02 -4.59
CA SER A 59 3.73 -0.37 -3.46
C SER A 59 3.05 -1.35 -2.51
N SER A 60 1.72 -1.24 -2.34
CA SER A 60 0.96 -2.19 -1.56
C SER A 60 -0.50 -2.25 -2.00
N VAL A 61 -1.20 -3.29 -1.57
CA VAL A 61 -2.67 -3.40 -1.66
C VAL A 61 -3.18 -3.95 -0.34
N MET A 62 -4.18 -3.30 0.21
CA MET A 62 -4.99 -3.82 1.31
C MET A 62 -6.34 -4.25 0.76
N THR A 63 -6.76 -5.46 1.08
CA THR A 63 -8.12 -5.94 0.81
C THR A 63 -8.77 -6.42 2.11
N ALA A 64 -10.09 -6.28 2.20
CA ALA A 64 -10.87 -6.82 3.31
C ALA A 64 -12.28 -7.15 2.85
N ASP A 65 -12.86 -8.22 3.39
CA ASP A 65 -14.28 -8.55 3.16
C ASP A 65 -15.19 -7.50 3.78
N VAL A 66 -14.82 -7.06 4.98
CA VAL A 66 -15.47 -5.97 5.71
C VAL A 66 -14.39 -5.07 6.30
N VAL A 67 -14.57 -3.76 6.18
CA VAL A 67 -13.76 -2.77 6.89
C VAL A 67 -14.65 -1.69 7.49
N ARG A 68 -14.34 -1.31 8.72
CA ARG A 68 -15.06 -0.28 9.49
C ARG A 68 -14.06 0.58 10.25
N ARG A 69 -14.22 1.90 10.12
CA ARG A 69 -13.49 2.84 10.95
C ARG A 69 -14.17 2.91 12.32
N VAL A 70 -13.45 2.46 13.36
CA VAL A 70 -13.98 2.36 14.73
C VAL A 70 -13.94 3.72 15.42
N ASP A 71 -12.85 4.46 15.20
CA ASP A 71 -12.63 5.82 15.68
C ASP A 71 -11.68 6.58 14.74
N GLU A 72 -11.21 7.75 15.15
CA GLU A 72 -10.34 8.59 14.32
C GLU A 72 -8.99 7.94 13.97
N GLU A 73 -8.52 7.01 14.79
CA GLU A 73 -7.21 6.40 14.64
C GLU A 73 -7.26 4.92 14.22
N ARG A 74 -8.40 4.23 14.43
CA ARG A 74 -8.45 2.77 14.30
C ARG A 74 -9.46 2.28 13.26
N LEU A 75 -9.00 1.32 12.48
CA LEU A 75 -9.83 0.52 11.60
C LEU A 75 -9.93 -0.91 12.13
N TYR A 76 -11.09 -1.50 11.99
CA TYR A 76 -11.34 -2.92 12.13
C TYR A 76 -11.61 -3.52 10.76
N ALA A 77 -11.07 -4.71 10.50
CA ALA A 77 -11.27 -5.42 9.25
C ALA A 77 -11.47 -6.92 9.47
N GLU A 78 -12.27 -7.54 8.61
CA GLU A 78 -12.48 -8.99 8.51
C GLU A 78 -12.02 -9.47 7.13
N GLY A 79 -11.50 -10.72 7.07
CA GLY A 79 -10.92 -11.26 5.84
C GLY A 79 -9.77 -10.40 5.30
N PHE A 80 -8.97 -9.87 6.21
CA PHE A 80 -7.93 -8.88 5.89
C PHE A 80 -6.75 -9.51 5.18
N VAL A 81 -6.34 -8.90 4.06
CA VAL A 81 -5.11 -9.24 3.35
C VAL A 81 -4.34 -7.96 3.04
N PHE A 82 -3.07 -7.95 3.37
CA PHE A 82 -2.12 -6.92 3.00
C PHE A 82 -1.03 -7.51 2.11
N GLU A 83 -0.88 -6.97 0.92
CA GLU A 83 0.17 -7.35 -0.02
C GLU A 83 1.11 -6.18 -0.22
N GLN A 84 2.40 -6.43 -0.05
CA GLN A 84 3.44 -5.46 -0.29
C GLN A 84 4.31 -5.89 -1.47
N PHE A 85 4.55 -4.94 -2.36
CA PHE A 85 5.35 -5.12 -3.56
C PHE A 85 6.68 -4.38 -3.41
N SER A 86 7.77 -5.08 -3.66
CA SER A 86 9.12 -4.51 -3.67
C SER A 86 9.66 -4.47 -5.10
N ILE A 87 10.64 -3.60 -5.34
CA ILE A 87 11.41 -3.59 -6.62
C ILE A 87 12.04 -4.97 -6.87
N ASP A 88 12.55 -5.61 -5.81
CA ASP A 88 12.95 -7.01 -5.86
C ASP A 88 11.74 -7.90 -5.51
N PRO A 89 11.18 -8.67 -6.46
CA PRO A 89 10.02 -9.54 -6.22
C PRO A 89 10.27 -10.62 -5.14
N LYS A 90 11.53 -10.93 -4.83
CA LYS A 90 11.86 -11.86 -3.74
C LYS A 90 11.48 -11.31 -2.36
N ARG A 91 11.31 -10.01 -2.26
CA ARG A 91 10.95 -9.30 -1.03
C ARG A 91 9.45 -8.98 -0.94
N ASN A 92 8.67 -9.43 -1.91
CA ASN A 92 7.22 -9.31 -1.84
C ASN A 92 6.71 -10.11 -0.64
N MET A 93 5.73 -9.52 0.05
CA MET A 93 5.16 -10.09 1.26
C MET A 93 3.63 -10.04 1.18
N ARG A 94 2.99 -11.08 1.70
CA ARG A 94 1.55 -11.15 1.89
C ARG A 94 1.23 -11.51 3.33
N ILE A 95 0.40 -10.71 3.98
CA ILE A 95 -0.14 -10.96 5.31
C ILE A 95 -1.63 -11.25 5.15
N ALA A 96 -2.10 -12.37 5.70
CA ALA A 96 -3.52 -12.75 5.70
C ALA A 96 -3.98 -13.00 7.14
N LEU A 97 -5.04 -12.30 7.55
CA LEU A 97 -5.56 -12.31 8.91
C LEU A 97 -7.08 -12.47 8.85
N PRO A 98 -7.69 -13.37 9.66
CA PRO A 98 -9.15 -13.48 9.74
C PRO A 98 -9.78 -12.16 10.20
N THR A 99 -9.18 -11.52 11.20
CA THR A 99 -9.55 -10.17 11.67
C THR A 99 -8.29 -9.36 11.95
N ALA A 100 -8.40 -8.05 11.78
CA ALA A 100 -7.30 -7.13 12.02
C ALA A 100 -7.78 -5.79 12.58
N PHE A 101 -6.96 -5.18 13.41
CA PHE A 101 -7.02 -3.77 13.78
C PHE A 101 -5.83 -3.05 13.18
N TYR A 102 -6.08 -1.96 12.48
CA TYR A 102 -5.04 -1.09 11.97
C TYR A 102 -5.11 0.26 12.66
N ASN A 103 -4.03 0.67 13.31
CA ASN A 103 -3.90 2.00 13.87
C ASN A 103 -3.25 2.92 12.84
N MET A 104 -4.03 3.89 12.34
CA MET A 104 -3.60 4.81 11.30
C MET A 104 -2.51 5.78 11.75
N LYS A 105 -2.50 6.15 13.04
CA LYS A 105 -1.53 7.07 13.62
C LYS A 105 -0.15 6.44 13.78
N THR A 106 -0.11 5.19 14.22
CA THR A 106 1.14 4.45 14.45
C THR A 106 1.52 3.54 13.29
N SER A 107 0.70 3.47 12.24
CA SER A 107 0.87 2.57 11.10
C SER A 107 1.03 1.10 11.51
N THR A 108 0.35 0.69 12.58
CA THR A 108 0.49 -0.63 13.18
C THR A 108 -0.74 -1.48 12.91
N LEU A 109 -0.51 -2.64 12.31
CA LEU A 109 -1.48 -3.71 12.11
C LEU A 109 -1.39 -4.70 13.28
N ARG A 110 -2.51 -5.10 13.86
CA ARG A 110 -2.58 -6.06 14.96
C ARG A 110 -3.69 -7.08 14.73
N SER A 111 -3.41 -8.34 14.99
CA SER A 111 -4.39 -9.42 15.09
C SER A 111 -4.11 -10.28 16.32
N THR A 112 -5.16 -10.74 16.98
CA THR A 112 -5.13 -11.72 18.08
C THR A 112 -5.69 -13.06 17.62
N GLN A 113 -5.82 -13.27 16.33
CA GLN A 113 -6.22 -14.53 15.71
C GLN A 113 -5.10 -15.06 14.85
N ARG A 114 -5.14 -16.39 14.64
CA ARG A 114 -4.13 -17.07 13.84
C ARG A 114 -4.03 -16.46 12.45
N GLY A 115 -2.87 -15.92 12.14
CA GLY A 115 -2.57 -15.28 10.88
C GLY A 115 -1.44 -15.98 10.12
N ARG A 116 -1.26 -15.54 8.88
CA ARG A 116 -0.23 -16.06 7.97
C ARG A 116 0.53 -14.92 7.33
N VAL A 117 1.86 -15.03 7.34
CA VAL A 117 2.78 -14.19 6.58
C VAL A 117 3.46 -15.06 5.54
N SER A 118 3.35 -14.68 4.28
CA SER A 118 3.94 -15.41 3.15
C SER A 118 4.95 -14.52 2.44
N LEU A 119 6.14 -15.05 2.27
CA LEU A 119 7.22 -14.53 1.45
C LEU A 119 7.44 -15.50 0.27
N LYS A 120 8.32 -15.17 -0.66
CA LYS A 120 8.57 -15.99 -1.84
C LYS A 120 8.98 -17.44 -1.51
N ASP A 121 9.81 -17.59 -0.51
CA ASP A 121 10.48 -18.85 -0.13
C ASP A 121 10.12 -19.32 1.28
N MET A 122 9.24 -18.60 1.98
CA MET A 122 8.90 -18.91 3.36
C MET A 122 7.45 -18.52 3.68
N GLN A 123 6.80 -19.31 4.52
CA GLN A 123 5.52 -19.03 5.12
C GLN A 123 5.60 -19.19 6.62
N ILE A 124 5.05 -18.23 7.35
CA ILE A 124 4.99 -18.23 8.82
C ILE A 124 3.54 -18.11 9.25
N GLU A 125 3.12 -18.91 10.21
CA GLU A 125 1.82 -18.85 10.85
C GLU A 125 2.01 -18.72 12.37
N GLY A 126 1.12 -17.99 13.03
CA GLY A 126 1.10 -17.84 14.48
C GLY A 126 -0.23 -17.32 14.98
N ASP A 127 -0.46 -17.39 16.29
CA ASP A 127 -1.77 -17.10 16.89
C ASP A 127 -2.02 -15.60 17.04
N SER A 128 -0.98 -14.77 17.01
CA SER A 128 -1.11 -13.31 17.00
C SER A 128 -0.03 -12.67 16.12
N LEU A 129 -0.34 -11.47 15.61
CA LEU A 129 0.59 -10.66 14.83
C LEU A 129 0.51 -9.20 15.24
N ILE A 130 1.65 -8.57 15.37
CA ILE A 130 1.82 -7.11 15.40
C ILE A 130 2.78 -6.78 14.24
N PHE A 131 2.39 -5.87 13.36
CA PHE A 131 3.18 -5.52 12.19
C PHE A 131 3.16 -4.00 11.96
N ASP A 132 4.33 -3.40 11.84
CA ASP A 132 4.53 -1.99 11.50
C ASP A 132 4.68 -1.88 9.97
N THR A 133 3.71 -1.25 9.32
CA THR A 133 3.66 -1.11 7.86
C THR A 133 4.66 -0.09 7.31
N THR A 134 5.22 0.78 8.17
CA THR A 134 6.23 1.77 7.78
C THR A 134 7.63 1.17 7.75
N THR A 135 7.97 0.42 8.80
CA THR A 135 9.30 -0.19 8.94
C THR A 135 9.38 -1.61 8.38
N ASN A 136 8.24 -2.20 8.01
CA ASN A 136 8.12 -3.60 7.55
C ASN A 136 8.65 -4.61 8.57
N ARG A 137 8.42 -4.33 9.84
CA ARG A 137 8.80 -5.21 10.96
C ARG A 137 7.57 -5.77 11.63
N GLY A 138 7.62 -7.06 11.95
CA GLY A 138 6.54 -7.75 12.62
C GLY A 138 7.03 -8.66 13.72
N LEU A 139 6.15 -8.86 14.69
CA LEU A 139 6.27 -9.85 15.74
C LEU A 139 5.07 -10.78 15.63
N MET A 140 5.33 -12.08 15.54
CA MET A 140 4.30 -13.11 15.55
C MET A 140 4.53 -14.00 16.77
N GLU A 141 3.45 -14.33 17.48
CA GLU A 141 3.52 -15.09 18.73
C GLU A 141 2.48 -16.20 18.74
N GLY A 142 2.73 -17.21 19.57
CA GLY A 142 1.86 -18.35 19.84
C GLY A 142 1.83 -19.38 18.70
N ASN A 143 2.10 -20.63 19.01
CA ASN A 143 2.04 -21.80 18.13
C ASN A 143 2.65 -21.55 16.72
N ILE A 144 3.87 -21.01 16.71
CA ILE A 144 4.55 -20.62 15.47
C ILE A 144 4.83 -21.85 14.62
N ARG A 145 4.43 -21.77 13.35
CA ARG A 145 4.78 -22.74 12.31
C ARG A 145 5.44 -22.02 11.16
N THR A 146 6.66 -22.44 10.82
CA THR A 146 7.40 -21.92 9.66
C THR A 146 7.58 -23.03 8.64
N VAL A 147 7.29 -22.73 7.38
CA VAL A 147 7.52 -23.59 6.23
C VAL A 147 8.47 -22.86 5.29
N ILE A 148 9.59 -23.48 4.96
CA ILE A 148 10.57 -22.97 4.01
C ILE A 148 10.43 -23.77 2.73
N PHE A 149 10.27 -23.08 1.59
CA PHE A 149 10.17 -23.72 0.27
C PHE A 149 11.56 -23.70 -0.39
N ASP A 150 12.09 -24.89 -0.71
CA ASP A 150 13.34 -24.99 -1.47
C ASP A 150 13.09 -24.60 -2.93
N THR A 151 13.57 -23.42 -3.31
CA THR A 151 13.45 -22.92 -4.69
C THR A 151 14.56 -23.45 -5.60
N ARG A 152 15.51 -24.28 -5.09
CA ARG A 152 16.63 -24.82 -5.85
C ARG A 152 16.32 -26.09 -6.62
N ALA A 153 15.16 -26.72 -6.40
CA ALA A 153 14.79 -28.02 -6.97
C ALA A 153 14.36 -28.00 -8.46
N LYS A 154 14.58 -26.92 -9.22
CA LYS A 154 14.34 -26.87 -10.67
C LYS A 154 15.62 -26.50 -11.44
N ARG A 155 16.67 -27.29 -11.26
CA ARG A 155 17.83 -27.28 -12.18
C ARG A 155 18.36 -28.70 -12.33
N SER A 156 17.59 -29.51 -13.03
CA SER A 156 18.06 -30.74 -13.69
C SER A 156 16.96 -31.17 -14.66
N GLU A 157 17.11 -30.81 -15.88
CA GLU A 157 17.24 -31.56 -17.12
C GLU A 157 17.15 -30.64 -18.31
#